data_f7b05a0432ca1b809e016f386f6d045d
#
_entry.id   f7b05a0432ca1b809e016f386f6d045d
#
_cell.length_a   1.000
_cell.length_b   1.000
_cell.length_c   1.000
_cell.angle_alpha   90.00
_cell.angle_beta   90.00
_cell.angle_gamma   90.00
#
_symmetry.space_group_name_H-M   'P 1'
#
loop_
_entity.id
_entity.type
_entity.pdbx_description
1 polymer ?
#
loop_
_entity_poly.entity_id
_entity_poly.type
_entity_poly.pdbx_seq_one_letter_code
_entity_poly.pdbx_strand_id
1 'polypeptide(L)'
;MGYRFAVNVTPKAGILDPQGRAVEGSLPHLGVSGVHDVRVGRRVELTVEAASEADARITVERLAGELLSNPMIEAYAVELLGSTSSTTSESTETGAGVAAG
;
A
#
# COMPACT_ATOMS: atom_id res chain seq x y z
N MET A 1 13.58 -16.81 5.28
CA MET A 1 12.67 -16.12 6.18
C MET A 1 11.81 -15.16 5.39
N GLY A 2 10.52 -15.11 5.66
CA GLY A 2 9.61 -14.24 4.96
C GLY A 2 9.36 -12.95 5.73
N TYR A 3 9.39 -11.83 5.04
CA TYR A 3 9.12 -10.52 5.63
C TYR A 3 7.93 -9.92 4.89
N ARG A 4 6.91 -9.54 5.66
CA ARG A 4 5.71 -8.96 5.06
C ARG A 4 5.79 -7.45 5.12
N PHE A 5 5.48 -6.84 4.00
CA PHE A 5 5.50 -5.39 3.86
C PHE A 5 4.20 -4.89 3.25
N ALA A 6 3.90 -3.65 3.53
CA ALA A 6 2.90 -2.89 2.78
C ALA A 6 3.59 -1.72 2.11
N VAL A 7 3.21 -1.46 0.88
CA VAL A 7 3.64 -0.26 0.16
C VAL A 7 2.38 0.57 -0.06
N ASN A 8 2.36 1.75 0.54
CA ASN A 8 1.23 2.67 0.42
C ASN A 8 1.59 3.72 -0.61
N VAL A 9 0.82 3.79 -1.69
CA VAL A 9 1.10 4.65 -2.83
C VAL A 9 0.00 5.70 -2.92
N THR A 10 0.40 6.97 -2.94
CA THR A 10 -0.54 8.08 -3.01
C THR A 10 -0.09 9.09 -4.05
N PRO A 11 -1.03 9.86 -4.64
CA PRO A 11 -0.65 10.93 -5.56
C PRO A 11 0.18 11.98 -4.84
N LYS A 12 1.17 12.53 -5.52
CA LYS A 12 1.95 13.64 -4.98
C LYS A 12 1.09 14.88 -4.84
N ALA A 13 1.50 15.76 -3.91
CA ALA A 13 0.83 17.04 -3.73
C ALA A 13 0.87 17.82 -5.04
N GLY A 14 -0.25 18.48 -5.37
CA GLY A 14 -0.36 19.27 -6.59
C GLY A 14 -0.67 18.49 -7.84
N ILE A 15 -0.69 17.16 -7.77
CA ILE A 15 -1.05 16.31 -8.90
C ILE A 15 -2.57 16.12 -8.90
N LEU A 16 -3.16 16.16 -10.08
CA LEU A 16 -4.59 15.90 -10.24
C LEU A 16 -4.89 14.47 -9.81
N ASP A 17 -5.89 14.33 -8.95
CA ASP A 17 -6.36 13.03 -8.46
C ASP A 17 -7.82 12.87 -8.87
N PRO A 18 -8.08 12.27 -10.04
CA PRO A 18 -9.45 12.14 -10.51
C PRO A 18 -10.33 11.33 -9.57
N GLN A 19 -9.77 10.30 -8.92
CA GLN A 19 -10.55 9.48 -7.99
C GLN A 19 -10.92 10.27 -6.73
N GLY A 20 -9.97 11.01 -6.17
CA GLY A 20 -10.25 11.85 -5.01
C GLY A 20 -11.26 12.93 -5.32
N ARG A 21 -11.16 13.52 -6.52
CA ARG A 21 -12.13 14.53 -6.96
C ARG A 21 -13.51 13.93 -7.13
N ALA A 22 -13.60 12.69 -7.63
CA ALA A 22 -14.88 12.03 -7.79
C ALA A 22 -15.52 11.74 -6.43
N VAL A 23 -14.73 11.36 -5.45
CA VAL A 23 -15.23 11.15 -4.09
C VAL A 23 -15.77 12.47 -3.54
N GLU A 24 -15.00 13.56 -3.66
CA GLU A 24 -15.44 14.86 -3.18
C GLU A 24 -16.75 15.27 -3.83
N GLY A 25 -16.87 15.03 -5.13
CA GLY A 25 -18.07 15.40 -5.88
C GLY A 25 -19.30 14.61 -5.48
N SER A 26 -19.13 13.47 -4.84
CA SER A 26 -20.23 12.62 -4.40
C SER A 26 -20.76 13.01 -3.02
N LEU A 27 -19.99 13.75 -2.25
CA LEU A 27 -20.35 14.04 -0.84
C LEU A 27 -21.63 14.84 -0.71
N PRO A 28 -21.92 15.84 -1.55
CA PRO A 28 -23.17 16.57 -1.43
C PRO A 28 -24.40 15.69 -1.56
N HIS A 29 -24.31 14.63 -2.38
CA HIS A 29 -25.44 13.72 -2.56
C HIS A 29 -25.73 12.91 -1.30
N LEU A 30 -24.75 12.79 -0.41
CA LEU A 30 -24.89 12.11 0.86
C LEU A 30 -25.22 13.09 2.00
N GLY A 31 -25.33 14.35 1.72
CA GLY A 31 -25.58 15.38 2.74
C GLY A 31 -24.36 15.64 3.62
N VAL A 32 -23.16 15.33 3.12
CA VAL A 32 -21.92 15.50 3.88
C VAL A 32 -21.25 16.80 3.45
N SER A 33 -20.82 17.60 4.43
CA SER A 33 -20.06 18.81 4.18
C SER A 33 -18.83 18.82 5.08
N GLY A 34 -17.87 19.69 4.77
CA GLY A 34 -16.66 19.83 5.59
C GLY A 34 -15.58 18.84 5.27
N VAL A 35 -15.74 18.06 4.20
CA VAL A 35 -14.71 17.10 3.75
C VAL A 35 -14.07 17.63 2.48
N HIS A 36 -12.76 17.74 2.49
CA HIS A 36 -12.03 18.24 1.33
C HIS A 36 -10.64 17.58 1.31
N ASP A 37 -9.90 17.81 0.23
CA ASP A 37 -8.56 17.28 0.04
C ASP A 37 -8.54 15.74 0.07
N VAL A 38 -9.57 15.14 -0.51
CA VAL A 38 -9.64 13.68 -0.57
C VAL A 38 -8.58 13.16 -1.55
N ARG A 39 -7.79 12.23 -1.08
CA ARG A 39 -6.72 11.60 -1.87
C ARG A 39 -6.99 10.11 -1.91
N VAL A 40 -6.99 9.55 -3.09
CA VAL A 40 -7.20 8.10 -3.27
C VAL A 40 -5.88 7.50 -3.71
N GLY A 41 -5.43 6.51 -2.98
CA GLY A 41 -4.21 5.78 -3.30
C GLY A 41 -4.45 4.29 -3.26
N ARG A 42 -3.37 3.53 -3.25
CA ARG A 42 -3.46 2.08 -3.16
C ARG A 42 -2.45 1.54 -2.17
N ARG A 43 -2.75 0.38 -1.65
CA ARG A 43 -1.90 -0.34 -0.72
C ARG A 43 -1.59 -1.69 -1.31
N VAL A 44 -0.32 -2.01 -1.43
CA VAL A 44 0.15 -3.30 -1.93
C VAL A 44 0.80 -4.03 -0.78
N GLU A 45 0.34 -5.24 -0.49
CA GLU A 45 0.92 -6.08 0.55
C GLU A 45 1.63 -7.24 -0.11
N LEU A 46 2.83 -7.55 0.36
CA LEU A 46 3.64 -8.60 -0.24
C LEU A 46 4.54 -9.24 0.80
N THR A 47 4.95 -10.46 0.50
CA THR A 47 5.93 -11.17 1.31
C THR A 47 7.22 -11.30 0.50
N VAL A 48 8.34 -10.97 1.10
CA VAL A 48 9.64 -11.07 0.46
C VAL A 48 10.46 -12.09 1.24
N GLU A 49 10.95 -13.11 0.53
CA GLU A 49 11.91 -14.05 1.12
C GLU A 49 13.30 -13.46 1.03
N ALA A 50 13.98 -13.39 2.14
CA ALA A 50 15.32 -12.81 2.18
C ALA A 50 16.07 -13.32 3.39
N ALA A 51 17.37 -13.11 3.38
CA ALA A 51 18.22 -13.52 4.48
C ALA A 51 18.05 -12.63 5.71
N SER A 52 17.67 -11.37 5.49
CA SER A 52 17.50 -10.40 6.59
C SER A 52 16.41 -9.41 6.23
N GLU A 53 15.91 -8.74 7.24
CA GLU A 53 14.95 -7.66 7.04
C GLU A 53 15.54 -6.56 6.16
N ALA A 54 16.82 -6.23 6.36
CA ALA A 54 17.46 -5.18 5.58
C ALA A 54 17.50 -5.54 4.10
N ASP A 55 17.80 -6.80 3.78
CA ASP A 55 17.81 -7.26 2.40
C ASP A 55 16.39 -7.23 1.82
N ALA A 56 15.41 -7.66 2.60
CA ALA A 56 14.03 -7.64 2.16
C ALA A 56 13.57 -6.21 1.87
N ARG A 57 13.95 -5.28 2.73
CA ARG A 57 13.56 -3.87 2.56
C ARG A 57 14.16 -3.28 1.28
N ILE A 58 15.41 -3.62 0.97
CA ILE A 58 16.03 -3.16 -0.27
C ILE A 58 15.21 -3.62 -1.47
N THR A 59 14.78 -4.88 -1.45
CA THR A 59 13.95 -5.41 -2.54
C THR A 59 12.63 -4.67 -2.64
N VAL A 60 11.96 -4.45 -1.50
CA VAL A 60 10.66 -3.78 -1.49
C VAL A 60 10.77 -2.33 -1.96
N GLU A 61 11.82 -1.62 -1.51
CA GLU A 61 12.03 -0.24 -1.94
C GLU A 61 12.23 -0.17 -3.45
N ARG A 62 12.98 -1.11 -3.98
CA ARG A 62 13.19 -1.16 -5.42
C ARG A 62 11.89 -1.41 -6.17
N LEU A 63 11.10 -2.38 -5.72
CA LEU A 63 9.80 -2.68 -6.34
C LEU A 63 8.85 -1.49 -6.24
N ALA A 64 8.85 -0.82 -5.09
CA ALA A 64 7.97 0.32 -4.88
C ALA A 64 8.25 1.42 -5.91
N GLY A 65 9.52 1.73 -6.13
CA GLY A 65 9.90 2.78 -7.06
C GLY A 65 9.82 2.39 -8.52
N GLU A 66 10.11 1.12 -8.85
CA GLU A 66 10.24 0.71 -10.24
C GLU A 66 8.99 0.05 -10.81
N LEU A 67 8.16 -0.55 -9.97
CA LEU A 67 7.03 -1.34 -10.43
C LEU A 67 5.71 -0.93 -9.83
N LEU A 68 5.67 -0.63 -8.53
CA LEU A 68 4.41 -0.46 -7.80
C LEU A 68 3.89 0.96 -7.83
N SER A 69 4.72 1.93 -8.17
CA SER A 69 4.32 3.32 -8.24
C SER A 69 4.84 3.96 -9.52
N ASN A 70 4.25 5.10 -9.85
CA ASN A 70 4.79 5.96 -10.90
C ASN A 70 5.45 7.15 -10.19
N PRO A 71 6.79 7.15 -10.03
CA PRO A 71 7.45 8.16 -9.20
C PRO A 71 7.35 9.58 -9.75
N MET A 72 6.94 9.75 -11.01
CA MET A 72 6.71 11.08 -11.55
C MET A 72 5.54 11.78 -10.87
N ILE A 73 4.50 11.02 -10.53
CA ILE A 73 3.25 11.57 -10.03
C ILE A 73 2.80 10.97 -8.70
N GLU A 74 3.51 9.95 -8.20
CA GLU A 74 3.11 9.25 -6.98
C GLU A 74 4.26 9.20 -5.98
N ALA A 75 3.89 9.23 -4.71
CA ALA A 75 4.80 8.97 -3.61
C ALA A 75 4.46 7.62 -3.00
N TYR A 76 5.42 7.00 -2.35
CA TYR A 76 5.15 5.75 -1.66
C TYR A 76 5.80 5.75 -0.28
N ALA A 77 5.25 4.92 0.61
CA ALA A 77 5.83 4.65 1.91
C ALA A 77 5.81 3.15 2.14
N VAL A 78 6.90 2.64 2.70
CA VAL A 78 7.06 1.21 2.96
C VAL A 78 6.88 0.97 4.45
N GLU A 79 6.08 -0.03 4.77
CA GLU A 79 5.75 -0.37 6.15
C GLU A 79 6.03 -1.86 6.37
N LEU A 80 6.84 -2.18 7.38
CA LEU A 80 7.06 -3.58 7.75
C LEU A 80 5.87 -4.07 8.56
N LEU A 81 5.24 -5.16 8.10
CA LEU A 81 4.08 -5.72 8.79
C LEU A 81 4.48 -6.85 9.74
N GLY A 82 5.59 -7.53 9.46
CA GLY A 82 6.06 -8.61 10.32
C GLY A 82 6.99 -9.54 9.58
N SER A 83 7.45 -10.57 10.27
CA SER A 83 8.33 -11.57 9.66
C SER A 83 7.81 -12.94 10.05
N THR A 84 8.01 -13.90 9.15
CA THR A 84 7.61 -15.28 9.38
C THR A 84 8.73 -16.20 8.94
N SER A 85 8.79 -17.37 9.58
CA SER A 85 9.72 -18.38 9.10
C SER A 85 9.17 -18.95 7.80
N SER A 86 10.06 -19.45 6.96
CA SER A 86 9.67 -20.02 5.67
C SER A 86 8.81 -21.27 5.84
N THR A 87 8.80 -21.90 7.01
CA THR A 87 7.99 -23.08 7.26
C THR A 87 6.57 -22.75 7.64
N THR A 88 6.25 -21.51 7.94
CA THR A 88 4.88 -21.08 8.27
C THR A 88 4.04 -21.05 7.02
N SER A 89 2.92 -21.56 7.11
CA SER A 89 2.04 -21.48 5.94
C SER A 89 0.75 -20.78 6.25
N GLU A 90 1.00 -20.65 6.66
CA GLU A 90 0.01 -20.31 6.60
C GLU A 90 -0.91 -19.95 6.68
N SER A 91 -1.07 -20.08 6.65
CA SER A 91 -1.88 -19.74 6.67
C SER A 91 -2.66 -19.15 6.80
N THR A 92 -2.80 -19.17 6.94
CA THR A 92 -3.44 -18.63 6.94
C THR A 92 -3.99 -17.95 6.92
N GLU A 93 -4.31 -17.77 6.93
CA GLU A 93 -4.71 -17.21 6.63
C GLU A 93 -5.13 -16.69 6.65
N THR A 94 -5.46 -16.93 6.79
CA THR A 94 -5.72 -16.48 6.53
C THR A 94 -5.88 -15.98 6.58
N GLY A 95 -6.22 -16.32 6.51
CA GLY A 95 -6.38 -15.73 6.31
C GLY A 95 -6.46 -15.19 6.38
N ALA A 96 -6.79 -15.19 6.55
CA ALA A 96 -6.83 -14.62 6.40
C ALA A 96 -6.86 -14.09 6.25
N GLY A 97 -7.12 -14.10 6.16
CA GLY A 97 -7.21 -13.49 5.78
C GLY A 97 -7.35 -13.14 5.65
N VAL A 98 -7.63 -13.06 5.65
CA VAL A 98 -7.77 -12.70 5.30
C VAL A 98 -8.10 -12.20 5.01
N ALA A 99 -8.42 -12.04 4.99
CA ALA A 99 -8.68 -11.61 4.67
C ALA A 99 -8.75 -11.03 4.39
N ALA A 100 -8.88 -10.77 4.43
CA ALA A 100 -8.86 -10.32 4.09
C ALA A 100 -8.71 -9.92 3.85
N GLY A 101 -8.67 -9.90 3.95
CA GLY A 101 -8.41 -9.54 3.66
C GLY A 101 -8.36 -9.43 3.43
#